data_ee51d5f3c1b78522b99ef8daac0aed08
#
_entry.id   ee51d5f3c1b78522b99ef8daac0aed08
#
_cell.length_a   1.000
_cell.length_b   1.000
_cell.length_c   1.000
_cell.angle_alpha   90.00
_cell.angle_beta   90.00
_cell.angle_gamma   90.00
#
_symmetry.space_group_name_H-M   'P 1'
#
loop_
_entity.id
_entity.type
_entity.pdbx_description
1 polymer ?
#
loop_
_entity_poly.entity_id
_entity_poly.type
_entity_poly.pdbx_seq_one_letter_code
_entity_poly.pdbx_strand_id
1 'polypeptide(L)'
;MHYCFKGNIFLIILLKQNSKDVKLQTPVADEKCRVGLSYDDKIMMLGSCFSDNIGSQLQNFGFDVCVNPFGTLYNPASIYESVQRLITADPFTQADCTVIGAGSEKICSFHHHTSNARSTAEEFLTHANSSLQQASEFFRKCSKVIITLGTSWCYKNIESGRIVCNCLKHPAREFNREFLPAEMTAALLEEIMRLCREQSEKDPEFVQKQFIFTVSPIRHFKDGAHGNQLSKSALLLGADKAIGANSRSADYFPAYEIVMDELRDYRFYAEDMCHPSQQTIDYIRKRFLNWALPTEEQPRLEENIRQFKKSCHRSHATL
;
A
#
# COMPACT_ATOMS: atom_id res chain seq x y z
N MET A 1 -21.81 2.39 73.41
CA MET A 1 -21.92 3.21 72.18
C MET A 1 -20.52 3.41 71.58
N HIS A 2 -20.13 2.59 70.62
CA HIS A 2 -18.98 2.78 69.74
C HIS A 2 -18.69 1.46 69.00
N TYR A 3 -19.50 1.15 68.02
CA TYR A 3 -19.21 0.19 66.98
C TYR A 3 -19.87 0.65 65.70
N CYS A 4 -19.16 1.43 64.94
CA CYS A 4 -19.42 1.62 63.50
C CYS A 4 -18.25 2.42 62.93
N PHE A 5 -17.33 1.81 62.19
CA PHE A 5 -16.46 2.43 61.19
C PHE A 5 -15.21 1.56 60.82
N LYS A 6 -15.33 0.24 60.86
CA LYS A 6 -14.26 -0.61 60.31
C LYS A 6 -14.66 -1.48 59.13
N GLY A 7 -15.93 -1.49 58.74
CA GLY A 7 -16.39 -2.36 57.63
C GLY A 7 -16.18 -1.81 56.21
N ASN A 8 -16.20 -0.48 56.04
CA ASN A 8 -16.16 0.09 54.69
C ASN A 8 -14.77 0.22 54.05
N ILE A 9 -13.71 0.26 54.83
CA ILE A 9 -12.34 0.36 54.29
C ILE A 9 -11.87 -0.99 53.73
N PHE A 10 -12.27 -2.10 54.35
CA PHE A 10 -11.93 -3.44 53.90
C PHE A 10 -12.65 -3.82 52.59
N LEU A 11 -13.90 -3.38 52.43
CA LEU A 11 -14.67 -3.61 51.21
C LEU A 11 -14.15 -2.77 50.03
N ILE A 12 -13.66 -1.55 50.29
CA ILE A 12 -13.04 -0.69 49.27
C ILE A 12 -11.68 -1.21 48.81
N ILE A 13 -10.91 -1.84 49.75
CA ILE A 13 -9.62 -2.46 49.43
C ILE A 13 -9.84 -3.76 48.63
N LEU A 14 -10.85 -4.57 48.94
CA LEU A 14 -11.21 -5.77 48.19
C LEU A 14 -11.77 -5.45 46.79
N LEU A 15 -12.48 -4.34 46.61
CA LEU A 15 -12.97 -3.88 45.30
C LEU A 15 -11.86 -3.27 44.41
N LYS A 16 -10.75 -2.78 45.02
CA LYS A 16 -9.58 -2.30 44.28
C LYS A 16 -8.61 -3.41 43.86
N GLN A 17 -8.71 -4.63 44.38
CA GLN A 17 -7.81 -5.72 44.06
C GLN A 17 -8.29 -6.68 42.96
N ASN A 18 -9.49 -6.51 42.37
CA ASN A 18 -10.03 -7.43 41.38
C ASN A 18 -10.68 -6.79 40.14
N SER A 19 -10.38 -5.54 39.80
CA SER A 19 -10.57 -5.10 38.42
C SER A 19 -9.34 -5.55 37.62
N LYS A 20 -9.24 -6.84 37.28
CA LYS A 20 -8.48 -7.23 36.08
C LYS A 20 -9.10 -6.39 34.97
N ASP A 21 -8.34 -5.43 34.44
CA ASP A 21 -8.78 -4.66 33.29
C ASP A 21 -9.25 -5.65 32.22
N VAL A 22 -10.54 -5.61 31.93
CA VAL A 22 -11.13 -6.49 30.92
C VAL A 22 -10.53 -6.05 29.57
N LYS A 23 -9.64 -6.85 29.03
CA LYS A 23 -9.08 -6.61 27.69
C LYS A 23 -10.15 -6.90 26.66
N LEU A 24 -10.64 -5.85 26.00
CA LEU A 24 -11.62 -5.96 24.91
C LEU A 24 -10.98 -5.99 23.52
N GLN A 25 -9.66 -5.82 23.45
CA GLN A 25 -8.91 -5.71 22.20
C GLN A 25 -7.49 -6.26 22.42
N THR A 26 -6.92 -6.88 21.40
CA THR A 26 -5.51 -7.27 21.36
C THR A 26 -4.78 -6.33 20.39
N PRO A 27 -4.05 -5.33 20.89
CA PRO A 27 -3.27 -4.46 20.01
C PRO A 27 -2.21 -5.28 19.27
N VAL A 28 -2.05 -4.99 17.97
CA VAL A 28 -0.89 -5.46 17.21
C VAL A 28 0.33 -4.70 17.73
N ALA A 29 1.28 -5.43 18.30
CA ALA A 29 2.52 -4.84 18.81
C ALA A 29 3.46 -4.61 17.63
N ASP A 30 3.86 -3.36 17.44
CA ASP A 30 4.79 -2.97 16.38
C ASP A 30 6.16 -2.67 17.02
N GLU A 31 7.20 -3.41 16.65
CA GLU A 31 8.55 -2.92 16.83
C GLU A 31 8.76 -1.66 15.98
N LYS A 32 9.64 -0.75 16.41
CA LYS A 32 9.94 0.44 15.62
C LYS A 32 10.49 0.08 14.23
N CYS A 33 10.09 0.83 13.22
CA CYS A 33 10.55 0.64 11.87
C CYS A 33 12.08 0.78 11.77
N ARG A 34 12.73 -0.21 11.21
CA ARG A 34 14.20 -0.24 11.04
C ARG A 34 14.67 0.67 9.93
N VAL A 35 13.87 0.81 8.88
CA VAL A 35 14.21 1.67 7.73
C VAL A 35 13.77 3.11 7.90
N GLY A 36 12.80 3.37 8.77
CA GLY A 36 12.31 4.70 9.12
C GLY A 36 11.88 5.58 7.94
N LEU A 37 11.17 6.65 8.23
CA LEU A 37 10.84 7.71 7.28
C LEU A 37 11.32 9.06 7.82
N SER A 38 11.60 10.00 6.91
CA SER A 38 11.87 11.40 7.22
C SER A 38 11.12 12.30 6.24
N TYR A 39 10.90 13.54 6.63
CA TYR A 39 10.39 14.56 5.70
C TYR A 39 11.38 14.93 4.58
N ASP A 40 12.63 14.53 4.70
CA ASP A 40 13.65 14.73 3.66
C ASP A 40 13.67 13.59 2.63
N ASP A 41 12.94 12.49 2.91
CA ASP A 41 12.82 11.39 2.00
C ASP A 41 11.88 11.71 0.82
N LYS A 42 12.26 11.25 -0.37
CA LYS A 42 11.34 11.06 -1.49
C LYS A 42 10.80 9.63 -1.43
N ILE A 43 9.48 9.49 -1.46
CA ILE A 43 8.79 8.22 -1.22
C ILE A 43 8.04 7.79 -2.47
N MET A 44 8.39 6.66 -3.05
CA MET A 44 7.58 6.01 -4.09
C MET A 44 6.61 5.03 -3.44
N MET A 45 5.32 5.18 -3.70
CA MET A 45 4.29 4.22 -3.25
C MET A 45 3.71 3.48 -4.44
N LEU A 46 3.76 2.15 -4.40
CA LEU A 46 3.22 1.26 -5.41
C LEU A 46 2.28 0.24 -4.77
N GLY A 47 1.18 -0.08 -5.44
CA GLY A 47 0.32 -1.15 -5.00
C GLY A 47 -1.17 -0.88 -5.14
N SER A 48 -1.96 -1.48 -4.24
CA SER A 48 -3.42 -1.42 -4.27
C SER A 48 -3.95 -0.01 -3.97
N CYS A 49 -5.27 0.18 -4.12
CA CYS A 49 -5.94 1.44 -3.77
C CYS A 49 -5.73 1.86 -2.29
N PHE A 50 -5.26 0.97 -1.43
CA PHE A 50 -4.80 1.34 -0.09
C PHE A 50 -3.57 2.26 -0.16
N SER A 51 -2.64 2.03 -1.11
CA SER A 51 -1.53 2.96 -1.37
C SER A 51 -2.01 4.34 -1.81
N ASP A 52 -3.06 4.42 -2.64
CA ASP A 52 -3.62 5.71 -3.05
C ASP A 52 -4.15 6.50 -1.85
N ASN A 53 -4.89 5.81 -0.96
CA ASN A 53 -5.46 6.44 0.22
C ASN A 53 -4.38 6.96 1.20
N ILE A 54 -3.41 6.12 1.55
CA ILE A 54 -2.34 6.50 2.47
C ILE A 54 -1.41 7.53 1.83
N GLY A 55 -1.03 7.32 0.57
CA GLY A 55 -0.11 8.21 -0.15
C GLY A 55 -0.67 9.62 -0.33
N SER A 56 -1.94 9.77 -0.71
CA SER A 56 -2.60 11.08 -0.80
C SER A 56 -2.63 11.80 0.56
N GLN A 57 -2.82 11.07 1.64
CA GLN A 57 -2.78 11.66 2.98
C GLN A 57 -1.35 12.08 3.38
N LEU A 58 -0.32 11.31 3.02
CA LEU A 58 1.08 11.69 3.25
C LEU A 58 1.43 12.96 2.46
N GLN A 59 1.01 13.07 1.19
CA GLN A 59 1.18 14.29 0.39
C GLN A 59 0.51 15.49 1.07
N ASN A 60 -0.72 15.33 1.56
CA ASN A 60 -1.44 16.38 2.30
C ASN A 60 -0.74 16.81 3.60
N PHE A 61 0.10 15.95 4.17
CA PHE A 61 0.88 16.23 5.37
C PHE A 61 2.33 16.69 5.05
N GLY A 62 2.61 17.00 3.78
CA GLY A 62 3.84 17.62 3.35
C GLY A 62 5.01 16.66 3.08
N PHE A 63 4.76 15.36 2.95
CA PHE A 63 5.76 14.42 2.45
C PHE A 63 5.89 14.50 0.92
N ASP A 64 7.08 14.30 0.40
CA ASP A 64 7.34 14.23 -1.04
C ASP A 64 7.09 12.79 -1.53
N VAL A 65 5.89 12.54 -2.07
CA VAL A 65 5.40 11.20 -2.42
C VAL A 65 4.93 11.14 -3.85
N CYS A 66 5.40 10.15 -4.61
CA CYS A 66 4.81 9.73 -5.88
C CYS A 66 3.99 8.44 -5.65
N VAL A 67 2.71 8.47 -6.03
CA VAL A 67 1.78 7.38 -5.76
C VAL A 67 1.28 6.77 -7.06
N ASN A 68 1.44 5.46 -7.22
CA ASN A 68 0.85 4.64 -8.29
C ASN A 68 0.88 5.30 -9.69
N PRO A 69 2.06 5.62 -10.26
CA PRO A 69 2.14 6.36 -11.52
C PRO A 69 1.48 5.65 -12.71
N PHE A 70 1.31 4.34 -12.65
CA PHE A 70 0.59 3.54 -13.64
C PHE A 70 -0.87 3.23 -13.23
N GLY A 71 -1.31 3.79 -12.09
CA GLY A 71 -2.54 3.42 -11.40
C GLY A 71 -2.35 2.24 -10.45
N THR A 72 -3.45 1.79 -9.83
CA THR A 72 -3.42 0.72 -8.83
C THR A 72 -2.88 -0.59 -9.38
N LEU A 73 -1.97 -1.21 -8.62
CA LEU A 73 -1.35 -2.50 -8.89
C LEU A 73 -1.68 -3.46 -7.75
N TYR A 74 -2.17 -4.66 -8.06
CA TYR A 74 -2.69 -5.53 -7.03
C TYR A 74 -1.78 -6.71 -6.68
N ASN A 75 -0.99 -7.20 -7.63
CA ASN A 75 -0.20 -8.43 -7.47
C ASN A 75 1.31 -8.16 -7.60
N PRO A 76 2.15 -9.01 -6.99
CA PRO A 76 3.60 -8.84 -6.99
C PRO A 76 4.23 -8.77 -8.40
N ALA A 77 3.69 -9.53 -9.37
CA ALA A 77 4.26 -9.56 -10.73
C ALA A 77 4.04 -8.24 -11.47
N SER A 78 2.83 -7.65 -11.35
CA SER A 78 2.55 -6.33 -11.94
C SER A 78 3.38 -5.22 -11.30
N ILE A 79 3.65 -5.31 -9.99
CA ILE A 79 4.52 -4.37 -9.28
C ILE A 79 5.96 -4.52 -9.78
N TYR A 80 6.44 -5.75 -9.93
CA TYR A 80 7.77 -6.04 -10.46
C TYR A 80 7.98 -5.46 -11.88
N GLU A 81 7.04 -5.71 -12.80
CA GLU A 81 7.11 -5.13 -14.15
C GLU A 81 7.10 -3.60 -14.14
N SER A 82 6.31 -3.00 -13.24
CA SER A 82 6.28 -1.54 -13.08
C SER A 82 7.60 -0.99 -12.57
N VAL A 83 8.24 -1.65 -11.60
CA VAL A 83 9.57 -1.24 -11.10
C VAL A 83 10.63 -1.39 -12.19
N GLN A 84 10.62 -2.47 -12.98
CA GLN A 84 11.51 -2.61 -14.12
C GLN A 84 11.38 -1.43 -15.08
N ARG A 85 10.14 -1.06 -15.43
CA ARG A 85 9.90 0.06 -16.33
C ARG A 85 10.31 1.41 -15.74
N LEU A 86 10.15 1.61 -14.43
CA LEU A 86 10.66 2.81 -13.74
C LEU A 86 12.19 2.90 -13.76
N ILE A 87 12.89 1.76 -13.70
CA ILE A 87 14.38 1.71 -13.79
C ILE A 87 14.86 1.98 -15.21
N THR A 88 14.26 1.32 -16.21
CA THR A 88 14.71 1.42 -17.61
C THR A 88 14.20 2.67 -18.32
N ALA A 89 13.09 3.22 -17.88
CA ALA A 89 12.34 4.31 -18.52
C ALA A 89 11.96 3.99 -19.98
N ASP A 90 11.81 2.70 -20.34
CA ASP A 90 11.43 2.29 -21.68
C ASP A 90 10.03 2.82 -22.04
N PRO A 91 9.90 3.63 -23.09
CA PRO A 91 8.64 4.27 -23.43
C PRO A 91 7.58 3.25 -23.86
N PHE A 92 6.32 3.57 -23.59
CA PHE A 92 5.18 2.86 -24.17
C PHE A 92 5.10 3.18 -25.66
N THR A 93 4.74 2.18 -26.45
CA THR A 93 4.64 2.25 -27.91
C THR A 93 3.24 1.90 -28.39
N GLN A 94 3.00 2.03 -29.68
CA GLN A 94 1.73 1.62 -30.30
C GLN A 94 1.40 0.14 -30.03
N ALA A 95 2.41 -0.72 -29.87
CA ALA A 95 2.24 -2.12 -29.56
C ALA A 95 1.68 -2.36 -28.13
N ASP A 96 1.84 -1.40 -27.23
CA ASP A 96 1.29 -1.47 -25.87
C ASP A 96 -0.18 -1.00 -25.81
N CYS A 97 -0.69 -0.35 -26.87
CA CYS A 97 -2.03 0.20 -26.92
C CYS A 97 -3.09 -0.86 -27.16
N THR A 98 -4.16 -0.82 -26.41
CA THR A 98 -5.35 -1.65 -26.63
C THR A 98 -6.62 -0.85 -26.34
N VAL A 99 -7.72 -1.20 -26.99
CA VAL A 99 -9.03 -0.61 -26.73
C VAL A 99 -9.57 -1.21 -25.44
N ILE A 100 -10.16 -0.40 -24.57
CA ILE A 100 -10.87 -0.94 -23.39
C ILE A 100 -12.09 -1.73 -23.85
N GLY A 101 -12.30 -2.91 -23.26
CA GLY A 101 -13.45 -3.75 -23.57
C GLY A 101 -14.81 -3.15 -23.15
N ALA A 102 -15.88 -3.94 -23.32
CA ALA A 102 -17.25 -3.57 -22.96
C ALA A 102 -17.81 -2.33 -23.70
N GLY A 103 -17.48 -2.18 -25.00
CA GLY A 103 -18.03 -1.13 -25.88
C GLY A 103 -17.44 0.26 -25.67
N SER A 104 -16.29 0.36 -24.99
CA SER A 104 -15.52 1.60 -24.88
C SER A 104 -14.67 1.79 -26.15
N GLU A 105 -14.55 3.01 -26.64
CA GLU A 105 -13.60 3.39 -27.69
C GLU A 105 -12.28 3.91 -27.14
N LYS A 106 -12.14 4.00 -25.81
CA LYS A 106 -10.93 4.53 -25.18
C LYS A 106 -9.76 3.58 -25.28
N ILE A 107 -8.58 4.14 -25.44
CA ILE A 107 -7.30 3.43 -25.53
C ILE A 107 -6.59 3.45 -24.17
N CYS A 108 -6.02 2.31 -23.79
CA CYS A 108 -5.20 2.13 -22.60
C CYS A 108 -4.11 1.09 -22.89
N SER A 109 -3.38 0.64 -21.88
CA SER A 109 -2.50 -0.53 -21.98
C SER A 109 -2.74 -1.48 -20.80
N PHE A 110 -2.41 -2.76 -20.98
CA PHE A 110 -2.50 -3.76 -19.92
C PHE A 110 -1.56 -3.51 -18.72
N HIS A 111 -0.64 -2.55 -18.85
CA HIS A 111 0.23 -2.10 -17.76
C HIS A 111 -0.39 -1.00 -16.89
N HIS A 112 -1.57 -0.48 -17.25
CA HIS A 112 -2.20 0.65 -16.60
C HIS A 112 -3.58 0.31 -16.01
N HIS A 113 -3.95 1.05 -14.99
CA HIS A 113 -5.34 1.08 -14.55
C HIS A 113 -6.20 1.88 -15.57
N THR A 114 -7.49 1.52 -15.69
CA THR A 114 -8.44 2.15 -16.65
C THR A 114 -8.58 3.66 -16.51
N SER A 115 -8.22 4.25 -15.37
CA SER A 115 -8.20 5.71 -15.16
C SER A 115 -7.22 6.43 -16.07
N ASN A 116 -6.22 5.73 -16.61
CA ASN A 116 -5.23 6.28 -17.54
C ASN A 116 -5.71 6.31 -18.99
N ALA A 117 -6.89 5.74 -19.29
CA ALA A 117 -7.40 5.67 -20.67
C ALA A 117 -7.63 7.05 -21.28
N ARG A 118 -7.39 7.16 -22.61
CA ARG A 118 -7.59 8.36 -23.41
C ARG A 118 -8.42 8.03 -24.65
N SER A 119 -8.87 9.08 -25.37
CA SER A 119 -9.72 8.89 -26.54
C SER A 119 -8.96 8.33 -27.74
N THR A 120 -7.67 8.63 -27.87
CA THR A 120 -6.82 8.16 -28.97
C THR A 120 -5.53 7.52 -28.44
N ALA A 121 -4.87 6.72 -29.30
CA ALA A 121 -3.58 6.13 -28.97
C ALA A 121 -2.49 7.20 -28.78
N GLU A 122 -2.52 8.26 -29.58
CA GLU A 122 -1.58 9.38 -29.47
C GLU A 122 -1.71 10.10 -28.12
N GLU A 123 -2.94 10.44 -27.71
CA GLU A 123 -3.21 11.04 -26.40
C GLU A 123 -2.78 10.11 -25.25
N PHE A 124 -3.06 8.80 -25.39
CA PHE A 124 -2.66 7.81 -24.39
C PHE A 124 -1.13 7.74 -24.27
N LEU A 125 -0.42 7.58 -25.39
CA LEU A 125 1.04 7.48 -25.41
C LEU A 125 1.71 8.77 -24.90
N THR A 126 1.21 9.93 -25.29
CA THR A 126 1.71 11.21 -24.78
C THR A 126 1.56 11.30 -23.27
N HIS A 127 0.39 10.94 -22.73
CA HIS A 127 0.14 10.94 -21.29
C HIS A 127 0.96 9.89 -20.57
N ALA A 128 0.94 8.63 -21.04
CA ALA A 128 1.63 7.52 -20.41
C ALA A 128 3.15 7.73 -20.36
N ASN A 129 3.74 8.22 -21.48
CA ASN A 129 5.18 8.46 -21.54
C ASN A 129 5.62 9.69 -20.73
N SER A 130 4.81 10.75 -20.69
CA SER A 130 5.07 11.88 -19.80
C SER A 130 5.03 11.46 -18.32
N SER A 131 4.02 10.67 -17.94
CA SER A 131 3.90 10.12 -16.57
C SER A 131 5.06 9.17 -16.24
N LEU A 132 5.45 8.32 -17.18
CA LEU A 132 6.59 7.42 -17.02
C LEU A 132 7.89 8.19 -16.79
N GLN A 133 8.17 9.21 -17.60
CA GLN A 133 9.37 10.03 -17.48
C GLN A 133 9.44 10.68 -16.09
N GLN A 134 8.37 11.35 -15.68
CA GLN A 134 8.30 12.00 -14.36
C GLN A 134 8.46 11.00 -13.21
N ALA A 135 7.78 9.86 -13.31
CA ALA A 135 7.85 8.82 -12.29
C ALA A 135 9.24 8.15 -12.23
N SER A 136 9.90 7.92 -13.38
CA SER A 136 11.26 7.37 -13.45
C SER A 136 12.29 8.32 -12.87
N GLU A 137 12.20 9.62 -13.17
CA GLU A 137 13.05 10.64 -12.57
C GLU A 137 12.85 10.72 -11.05
N PHE A 138 11.59 10.66 -10.59
CA PHE A 138 11.28 10.60 -9.17
C PHE A 138 11.83 9.33 -8.54
N PHE A 139 11.61 8.16 -9.18
CA PHE A 139 12.09 6.86 -8.71
C PHE A 139 13.62 6.82 -8.62
N ARG A 140 14.34 7.40 -9.58
CA ARG A 140 15.80 7.52 -9.54
C ARG A 140 16.29 8.21 -8.26
N LYS A 141 15.58 9.25 -7.82
CA LYS A 141 15.92 10.11 -6.68
C LYS A 141 15.29 9.68 -5.34
N CYS A 142 14.28 8.80 -5.35
CA CYS A 142 13.61 8.40 -4.12
C CYS A 142 14.52 7.50 -3.26
N SER A 143 14.43 7.66 -1.95
CA SER A 143 15.16 6.85 -0.96
C SER A 143 14.28 5.72 -0.39
N LYS A 144 12.96 5.90 -0.41
CA LYS A 144 11.99 4.96 0.16
C LYS A 144 11.00 4.46 -0.88
N VAL A 145 10.75 3.15 -0.83
CA VAL A 145 9.73 2.50 -1.68
C VAL A 145 8.76 1.74 -0.78
N ILE A 146 7.50 2.14 -0.79
CA ILE A 146 6.44 1.48 -0.01
C ILE A 146 5.59 0.66 -0.97
N ILE A 147 5.52 -0.65 -0.75
CA ILE A 147 4.79 -1.58 -1.60
C ILE A 147 3.62 -2.19 -0.82
N THR A 148 2.39 -1.94 -1.30
CA THR A 148 1.18 -2.51 -0.73
C THR A 148 0.67 -3.65 -1.60
N LEU A 149 0.86 -4.88 -1.14
CA LEU A 149 0.44 -6.09 -1.82
C LEU A 149 -1.07 -6.31 -1.64
N GLY A 150 -1.82 -6.40 -2.74
CA GLY A 150 -3.27 -6.57 -2.73
C GLY A 150 -3.71 -8.02 -2.74
N THR A 151 -3.29 -8.75 -3.77
CA THR A 151 -3.65 -10.15 -4.00
C THR A 151 -2.51 -10.90 -4.67
N SER A 152 -2.41 -12.22 -4.41
CA SER A 152 -1.52 -13.12 -5.15
C SER A 152 -2.17 -13.69 -6.42
N TRP A 153 -3.46 -13.43 -6.62
CA TRP A 153 -4.12 -13.77 -7.87
C TRP A 153 -3.76 -12.76 -8.95
N CYS A 154 -3.33 -13.24 -10.11
CA CYS A 154 -3.05 -12.43 -11.28
C CYS A 154 -3.79 -12.95 -12.52
N TYR A 155 -3.80 -12.16 -13.56
CA TYR A 155 -4.33 -12.53 -14.86
C TYR A 155 -3.20 -12.54 -15.88
N LYS A 156 -3.11 -13.64 -16.63
CA LYS A 156 -2.16 -13.80 -17.71
C LYS A 156 -2.92 -13.73 -19.03
N ASN A 157 -2.61 -12.78 -19.86
CA ASN A 157 -3.19 -12.69 -21.19
C ASN A 157 -2.73 -13.87 -22.03
N ILE A 158 -3.67 -14.58 -22.66
CA ILE A 158 -3.39 -15.83 -23.37
C ILE A 158 -2.56 -15.58 -24.62
N GLU A 159 -2.84 -14.50 -25.34
CA GLU A 159 -2.16 -14.17 -26.59
C GLU A 159 -0.69 -13.77 -26.35
N SER A 160 -0.46 -12.86 -25.43
CA SER A 160 0.90 -12.37 -25.13
C SER A 160 1.69 -13.25 -24.16
N GLY A 161 1.01 -14.13 -23.42
CA GLY A 161 1.63 -14.93 -22.34
C GLY A 161 2.10 -14.10 -21.14
N ARG A 162 1.77 -12.81 -21.07
CA ARG A 162 2.23 -11.89 -20.01
C ARG A 162 1.17 -11.69 -18.94
N ILE A 163 1.62 -11.46 -17.71
CA ILE A 163 0.73 -11.03 -16.61
C ILE A 163 0.34 -9.58 -16.87
N VAL A 164 -0.93 -9.26 -16.66
CA VAL A 164 -1.47 -7.93 -16.86
C VAL A 164 -1.82 -7.24 -15.54
N CYS A 165 -1.60 -5.95 -15.47
CA CYS A 165 -1.97 -5.14 -14.31
C CYS A 165 -3.49 -5.00 -14.19
N ASN A 166 -4.17 -4.89 -15.34
CA ASN A 166 -5.60 -4.74 -15.43
C ASN A 166 -6.14 -5.41 -16.70
N CYS A 167 -7.25 -6.16 -16.59
CA CYS A 167 -7.89 -6.77 -17.76
C CYS A 167 -8.65 -5.79 -18.66
N LEU A 168 -8.69 -4.49 -18.31
CA LEU A 168 -9.30 -3.42 -19.11
C LEU A 168 -10.74 -3.72 -19.60
N LYS A 169 -11.51 -4.45 -18.80
CA LYS A 169 -12.87 -4.92 -19.12
C LYS A 169 -12.96 -5.80 -20.39
N HIS A 170 -11.87 -6.38 -20.84
CA HIS A 170 -11.86 -7.39 -21.88
C HIS A 170 -12.56 -8.67 -21.42
N PRO A 171 -13.06 -9.51 -22.36
CA PRO A 171 -13.70 -10.78 -22.05
C PRO A 171 -12.80 -11.70 -21.22
N ALA A 172 -13.35 -12.34 -20.20
CA ALA A 172 -12.61 -13.23 -19.31
C ALA A 172 -11.87 -14.36 -20.02
N ARG A 173 -12.39 -14.82 -21.18
CA ARG A 173 -11.77 -15.86 -22.04
C ARG A 173 -10.41 -15.50 -22.61
N GLU A 174 -10.01 -14.23 -22.58
CA GLU A 174 -8.72 -13.75 -23.06
C GLU A 174 -7.61 -13.89 -21.99
N PHE A 175 -7.97 -14.32 -20.79
CA PHE A 175 -7.04 -14.42 -19.68
C PHE A 175 -7.13 -15.75 -18.96
N ASN A 176 -5.99 -16.28 -18.61
CA ASN A 176 -5.87 -17.31 -17.58
C ASN A 176 -5.71 -16.64 -16.21
N ARG A 177 -6.41 -17.18 -15.21
CA ARG A 177 -6.24 -16.76 -13.83
C ARG A 177 -5.19 -17.65 -13.16
N GLU A 178 -4.14 -17.06 -12.65
CA GLU A 178 -3.02 -17.75 -12.02
C GLU A 178 -2.87 -17.29 -10.56
N PHE A 179 -2.47 -18.24 -9.72
CA PHE A 179 -2.14 -18.00 -8.32
C PHE A 179 -0.63 -17.94 -8.16
N LEU A 180 -0.10 -16.85 -7.58
CA LEU A 180 1.31 -16.74 -7.24
C LEU A 180 1.54 -17.31 -5.83
N PRO A 181 2.24 -18.44 -5.69
CA PRO A 181 2.56 -18.99 -4.37
C PRO A 181 3.55 -18.09 -3.60
N ALA A 182 3.71 -18.38 -2.31
CA ALA A 182 4.57 -17.58 -1.44
C ALA A 182 6.01 -17.48 -1.94
N GLU A 183 6.55 -18.57 -2.51
CA GLU A 183 7.89 -18.63 -3.06
C GLU A 183 8.07 -17.69 -4.25
N MET A 184 7.06 -17.64 -5.13
CA MET A 184 7.08 -16.72 -6.28
C MET A 184 6.93 -15.27 -5.83
N THR A 185 6.05 -15.01 -4.85
CA THR A 185 5.92 -13.69 -4.23
C THR A 185 7.28 -13.24 -3.65
N ALA A 186 7.93 -14.09 -2.85
CA ALA A 186 9.25 -13.80 -2.29
C ALA A 186 10.28 -13.49 -3.39
N ALA A 187 10.39 -14.35 -4.41
CA ALA A 187 11.33 -14.19 -5.49
C ALA A 187 11.15 -12.87 -6.25
N LEU A 188 9.89 -12.46 -6.51
CA LEU A 188 9.59 -11.18 -7.18
C LEU A 188 9.98 -9.97 -6.31
N LEU A 189 9.73 -10.01 -5.00
CA LEU A 189 10.10 -8.94 -4.09
C LEU A 189 11.62 -8.85 -3.90
N GLU A 190 12.32 -9.98 -3.78
CA GLU A 190 13.77 -10.05 -3.74
C GLU A 190 14.39 -9.50 -5.03
N GLU A 191 13.81 -9.83 -6.18
CA GLU A 191 14.24 -9.34 -7.48
C GLU A 191 14.07 -7.83 -7.64
N ILE A 192 12.97 -7.26 -7.17
CA ILE A 192 12.76 -5.79 -7.10
C ILE A 192 13.90 -5.14 -6.30
N MET A 193 14.21 -5.66 -5.12
CA MET A 193 15.28 -5.13 -4.26
C MET A 193 16.65 -5.28 -4.91
N ARG A 194 16.91 -6.44 -5.57
CA ARG A 194 18.16 -6.71 -6.27
C ARG A 194 18.38 -5.74 -7.44
N LEU A 195 17.36 -5.55 -8.28
CA LEU A 195 17.43 -4.62 -9.42
C LEU A 195 17.74 -3.19 -8.98
N CYS A 196 17.06 -2.71 -7.92
CA CYS A 196 17.31 -1.37 -7.38
C CYS A 196 18.74 -1.23 -6.83
N ARG A 197 19.25 -2.25 -6.14
CA ARG A 197 20.62 -2.26 -5.62
C ARG A 197 21.63 -2.23 -6.77
N GLU A 198 21.49 -3.11 -7.74
CA GLU A 198 22.41 -3.15 -8.88
C GLU A 198 22.40 -1.86 -9.71
N GLN A 199 21.22 -1.24 -9.82
CA GLN A 199 21.13 0.04 -10.52
C GLN A 199 21.85 1.15 -9.74
N SER A 200 21.75 1.17 -8.40
CA SER A 200 22.46 2.15 -7.57
C SER A 200 24.00 1.96 -7.58
N GLU A 201 24.46 0.74 -7.82
CA GLU A 201 25.89 0.44 -7.99
C GLU A 201 26.43 0.89 -9.37
N LYS A 202 25.58 0.88 -10.40
CA LYS A 202 25.93 1.26 -11.78
C LYS A 202 25.79 2.76 -12.05
N ASP A 203 24.86 3.42 -11.38
CA ASP A 203 24.47 4.80 -11.60
C ASP A 203 24.54 5.60 -10.30
N PRO A 204 25.57 6.47 -10.11
CA PRO A 204 25.72 7.26 -8.89
C PRO A 204 24.57 8.22 -8.57
N GLU A 205 23.75 8.57 -9.56
CA GLU A 205 22.57 9.40 -9.36
C GLU A 205 21.33 8.59 -8.98
N PHE A 206 21.38 7.27 -9.08
CA PHE A 206 20.29 6.40 -8.63
C PHE A 206 20.45 6.13 -7.14
N VAL A 207 19.64 6.80 -6.33
CA VAL A 207 19.68 6.69 -4.87
C VAL A 207 19.37 5.26 -4.44
N GLN A 208 20.14 4.71 -3.51
CA GLN A 208 19.88 3.40 -2.92
C GLN A 208 18.51 3.37 -2.23
N LYS A 209 17.72 2.31 -2.45
CA LYS A 209 16.36 2.19 -1.95
C LYS A 209 16.30 1.41 -0.65
N GLN A 210 15.41 1.86 0.23
CA GLN A 210 14.91 1.10 1.37
C GLN A 210 13.41 0.83 1.17
N PHE A 211 12.95 -0.34 1.59
CA PHE A 211 11.61 -0.83 1.28
C PHE A 211 10.77 -0.99 2.54
N ILE A 212 9.49 -0.62 2.45
CA ILE A 212 8.48 -1.00 3.41
C ILE A 212 7.42 -1.79 2.65
N PHE A 213 7.25 -3.04 3.04
CA PHE A 213 6.19 -3.89 2.52
C PHE A 213 5.01 -3.91 3.46
N THR A 214 3.82 -4.02 2.91
CA THR A 214 2.59 -4.24 3.68
C THR A 214 1.60 -5.04 2.85
N VAL A 215 0.74 -5.80 3.51
CA VAL A 215 -0.38 -6.48 2.86
C VAL A 215 -1.65 -5.65 3.07
N SER A 216 -2.33 -5.34 1.97
CA SER A 216 -3.57 -4.57 1.99
C SER A 216 -4.67 -5.27 2.80
N PRO A 217 -5.37 -4.56 3.69
CA PRO A 217 -6.52 -5.10 4.40
C PRO A 217 -7.78 -5.24 3.54
N ILE A 218 -7.76 -4.76 2.29
CA ILE A 218 -8.88 -4.87 1.37
C ILE A 218 -9.15 -6.35 1.03
N ARG A 219 -10.43 -6.74 1.07
CA ARG A 219 -10.88 -8.10 0.82
C ARG A 219 -11.24 -8.30 -0.65
N HIS A 220 -10.72 -9.34 -1.27
CA HIS A 220 -10.95 -9.66 -2.69
C HIS A 220 -11.91 -10.83 -2.84
N PHE A 221 -13.21 -10.59 -2.65
CA PHE A 221 -14.24 -11.65 -2.67
C PHE A 221 -14.58 -12.23 -4.05
N LYS A 222 -14.03 -11.67 -5.12
CA LYS A 222 -14.11 -12.31 -6.43
C LYS A 222 -13.57 -13.77 -6.40
N ASP A 223 -12.65 -14.04 -5.47
CA ASP A 223 -12.00 -15.32 -5.26
C ASP A 223 -12.69 -16.18 -4.19
N GLY A 224 -13.80 -15.68 -3.64
CA GLY A 224 -14.41 -16.21 -2.43
C GLY A 224 -13.59 -15.95 -1.18
N ALA A 225 -14.17 -16.23 -0.02
CA ALA A 225 -13.50 -15.99 1.26
C ALA A 225 -12.24 -16.85 1.42
N HIS A 226 -12.31 -18.13 1.02
CA HIS A 226 -11.17 -19.04 1.09
C HIS A 226 -10.03 -18.62 0.14
N GLY A 227 -10.36 -18.31 -1.12
CA GLY A 227 -9.38 -17.84 -2.10
C GLY A 227 -8.70 -16.52 -1.69
N ASN A 228 -9.45 -15.60 -1.06
CA ASN A 228 -8.87 -14.39 -0.45
C ASN A 228 -7.88 -14.74 0.67
N GLN A 229 -8.20 -15.66 1.57
CA GLN A 229 -7.30 -16.06 2.66
C GLN A 229 -6.04 -16.74 2.15
N LEU A 230 -6.15 -17.65 1.18
CA LEU A 230 -4.99 -18.27 0.53
C LEU A 230 -4.08 -17.20 -0.10
N SER A 231 -4.68 -16.23 -0.80
CA SER A 231 -3.98 -15.11 -1.40
C SER A 231 -3.23 -14.28 -0.36
N LYS A 232 -3.90 -13.86 0.71
CA LYS A 232 -3.25 -13.08 1.78
C LYS A 232 -2.12 -13.87 2.46
N SER A 233 -2.33 -15.16 2.72
CA SER A 233 -1.30 -16.04 3.29
C SER A 233 -0.06 -16.14 2.40
N ALA A 234 -0.23 -16.28 1.09
CA ALA A 234 0.88 -16.31 0.15
C ALA A 234 1.66 -14.98 0.12
N LEU A 235 0.95 -13.83 0.20
CA LEU A 235 1.59 -12.52 0.25
C LEU A 235 2.35 -12.31 1.57
N LEU A 236 1.77 -12.70 2.71
CA LEU A 236 2.39 -12.59 4.03
C LEU A 236 3.67 -13.42 4.11
N LEU A 237 3.60 -14.71 3.77
CA LEU A 237 4.75 -15.62 3.77
C LEU A 237 5.83 -15.18 2.78
N GLY A 238 5.42 -14.71 1.60
CA GLY A 238 6.36 -14.21 0.59
C GLY A 238 7.08 -12.94 1.01
N ALA A 239 6.36 -11.99 1.61
CA ALA A 239 6.94 -10.76 2.13
C ALA A 239 7.90 -11.05 3.30
N ASP A 240 7.50 -11.88 4.26
CA ASP A 240 8.33 -12.26 5.40
C ASP A 240 9.66 -12.88 4.95
N LYS A 241 9.61 -13.83 4.00
CA LYS A 241 10.79 -14.47 3.43
C LYS A 241 11.71 -13.46 2.73
N ALA A 242 11.17 -12.59 1.88
CA ALA A 242 11.94 -11.57 1.16
C ALA A 242 12.62 -10.58 2.11
N ILE A 243 11.92 -10.14 3.15
CA ILE A 243 12.43 -9.23 4.18
C ILE A 243 13.51 -9.92 5.01
N GLY A 244 13.30 -11.18 5.42
CA GLY A 244 14.28 -11.96 6.18
C GLY A 244 15.65 -12.01 5.49
N ALA A 245 15.66 -12.17 4.16
CA ALA A 245 16.88 -12.13 3.34
C ALA A 245 17.48 -10.72 3.18
N ASN A 246 16.70 -9.65 3.41
CA ASN A 246 17.07 -8.25 3.15
C ASN A 246 16.83 -7.32 4.36
N SER A 247 16.92 -7.81 5.59
CA SER A 247 16.51 -7.14 6.83
C SER A 247 17.18 -5.78 7.11
N ARG A 248 18.28 -5.44 6.43
CA ARG A 248 18.93 -4.13 6.55
C ARG A 248 18.29 -3.04 5.68
N SER A 249 17.59 -3.43 4.62
CA SER A 249 17.02 -2.52 3.62
C SER A 249 15.51 -2.67 3.45
N ALA A 250 14.87 -3.60 4.18
CA ALA A 250 13.45 -3.84 4.08
C ALA A 250 12.80 -4.07 5.45
N ASP A 251 11.55 -3.65 5.56
CA ASP A 251 10.73 -3.86 6.75
C ASP A 251 9.27 -4.15 6.39
N TYR A 252 8.47 -4.61 7.35
CA TYR A 252 7.06 -4.94 7.17
C TYR A 252 6.17 -4.12 8.09
N PHE A 253 5.17 -3.46 7.53
CA PHE A 253 4.12 -2.78 8.30
C PHE A 253 2.83 -3.64 8.31
N PRO A 254 2.29 -4.03 9.48
CA PRO A 254 1.22 -5.01 9.61
C PRO A 254 -0.19 -4.41 9.39
N ALA A 255 -0.44 -3.76 8.24
CA ALA A 255 -1.74 -3.13 7.97
C ALA A 255 -2.89 -4.14 7.89
N TYR A 256 -2.63 -5.35 7.35
CA TYR A 256 -3.60 -6.43 7.27
C TYR A 256 -3.97 -6.93 8.67
N GLU A 257 -2.98 -7.18 9.50
CA GLU A 257 -3.12 -7.69 10.86
C GLU A 257 -3.83 -6.68 11.78
N ILE A 258 -3.56 -5.39 11.61
CA ILE A 258 -4.27 -4.34 12.36
C ILE A 258 -5.79 -4.44 12.12
N VAL A 259 -6.22 -4.66 10.88
CA VAL A 259 -7.65 -4.78 10.60
C VAL A 259 -8.20 -6.13 11.05
N MET A 260 -7.46 -7.23 10.82
CA MET A 260 -7.95 -8.58 11.09
C MET A 260 -7.94 -8.97 12.57
N ASP A 261 -6.98 -8.45 13.35
CA ASP A 261 -6.80 -8.81 14.75
C ASP A 261 -7.14 -7.67 15.72
N GLU A 262 -6.61 -6.48 15.50
CA GLU A 262 -6.80 -5.38 16.44
C GLU A 262 -8.19 -4.74 16.30
N LEU A 263 -8.65 -4.45 15.08
CA LEU A 263 -9.96 -3.84 14.84
C LEU A 263 -11.09 -4.87 14.76
N ARG A 264 -10.90 -5.96 14.08
CA ARG A 264 -11.66 -7.22 14.06
C ARG A 264 -13.20 -7.10 14.08
N ASP A 265 -13.78 -6.08 13.47
CA ASP A 265 -15.22 -5.84 13.47
C ASP A 265 -15.67 -5.27 12.12
N TYR A 266 -16.87 -5.63 11.66
CA TYR A 266 -17.43 -5.16 10.39
C TYR A 266 -17.65 -3.65 10.32
N ARG A 267 -17.81 -2.95 11.45
CA ARG A 267 -17.91 -1.48 11.50
C ARG A 267 -16.67 -0.75 10.98
N PHE A 268 -15.55 -1.45 10.87
CA PHE A 268 -14.30 -0.90 10.33
C PHE A 268 -14.18 -1.04 8.81
N TYR A 269 -15.19 -1.65 8.17
CA TYR A 269 -15.32 -1.70 6.72
C TYR A 269 -16.29 -0.63 6.22
N ALA A 270 -16.15 -0.25 4.95
CA ALA A 270 -17.11 0.56 4.22
C ALA A 270 -18.40 -0.24 3.93
N GLU A 271 -19.39 0.37 3.30
CA GLU A 271 -20.70 -0.26 2.99
C GLU A 271 -20.56 -1.53 2.15
N ASP A 272 -19.52 -1.64 1.33
CA ASP A 272 -19.25 -2.82 0.49
C ASP A 272 -18.68 -4.02 1.27
N MET A 273 -18.38 -3.86 2.55
CA MET A 273 -17.77 -4.87 3.43
C MET A 273 -16.44 -5.43 2.93
N CYS A 274 -15.80 -4.74 2.00
CA CYS A 274 -14.53 -5.13 1.37
C CYS A 274 -13.43 -4.12 1.64
N HIS A 275 -13.73 -2.83 1.42
CA HIS A 275 -12.79 -1.75 1.67
C HIS A 275 -12.83 -1.30 3.14
N PRO A 276 -11.70 -0.95 3.75
CA PRO A 276 -11.69 -0.29 5.05
C PRO A 276 -12.46 1.03 5.00
N SER A 277 -13.19 1.35 6.07
CA SER A 277 -13.85 2.66 6.21
C SER A 277 -12.82 3.79 6.31
N GLN A 278 -13.23 5.03 6.08
CA GLN A 278 -12.35 6.20 6.22
C GLN A 278 -11.72 6.26 7.62
N GLN A 279 -12.52 5.98 8.66
CA GLN A 279 -12.02 5.92 10.05
C GLN A 279 -10.91 4.89 10.22
N THR A 280 -11.04 3.73 9.58
CA THR A 280 -10.04 2.66 9.61
C THR A 280 -8.76 3.08 8.87
N ILE A 281 -8.89 3.70 7.71
CA ILE A 281 -7.76 4.24 6.95
C ILE A 281 -7.00 5.26 7.79
N ASP A 282 -7.69 6.19 8.45
CA ASP A 282 -7.08 7.20 9.33
C ASP A 282 -6.38 6.57 10.54
N TYR A 283 -6.96 5.50 11.09
CA TYR A 283 -6.34 4.74 12.18
C TYR A 283 -5.05 4.07 11.74
N ILE A 284 -5.08 3.33 10.62
CA ILE A 284 -3.90 2.64 10.08
C ILE A 284 -2.80 3.64 9.72
N ARG A 285 -3.15 4.76 9.08
CA ARG A 285 -2.19 5.82 8.78
C ARG A 285 -1.52 6.36 10.05
N LYS A 286 -2.29 6.62 11.11
CA LYS A 286 -1.73 7.06 12.40
C LYS A 286 -0.77 6.02 12.97
N ARG A 287 -1.14 4.73 12.92
CA ARG A 287 -0.28 3.63 13.33
C ARG A 287 1.01 3.58 12.49
N PHE A 288 0.87 3.70 11.17
CA PHE A 288 2.00 3.73 10.23
C PHE A 288 2.97 4.88 10.54
N LEU A 289 2.47 6.10 10.70
CA LEU A 289 3.32 7.25 11.01
C LEU A 289 3.97 7.15 12.39
N ASN A 290 3.27 6.64 13.39
CA ASN A 290 3.88 6.40 14.71
C ASN A 290 4.97 5.33 14.67
N TRP A 291 4.84 4.35 13.78
CA TRP A 291 5.79 3.26 13.61
C TRP A 291 7.01 3.69 12.78
N ALA A 292 6.79 4.40 11.66
CA ALA A 292 7.82 4.70 10.68
C ALA A 292 8.54 6.02 10.93
N LEU A 293 7.86 7.05 11.49
CA LEU A 293 8.42 8.39 11.65
C LEU A 293 9.13 8.51 12.99
N PRO A 294 10.38 9.01 13.02
CA PRO A 294 11.13 9.27 14.26
C PRO A 294 10.41 10.28 15.17
N THR A 295 10.70 10.20 16.47
CA THR A 295 10.08 11.07 17.47
C THR A 295 10.38 12.57 17.20
N GLU A 296 11.54 12.85 16.67
CA GLU A 296 12.02 14.21 16.34
C GLU A 296 11.19 14.87 15.24
N GLU A 297 10.61 14.08 14.35
CA GLU A 297 9.76 14.55 13.23
C GLU A 297 8.27 14.71 13.60
N GLN A 298 7.84 14.18 14.74
CA GLN A 298 6.44 14.23 15.17
C GLN A 298 5.90 15.67 15.32
N PRO A 299 6.66 16.66 15.86
CA PRO A 299 6.16 18.04 15.94
C PRO A 299 5.88 18.65 14.55
N ARG A 300 6.71 18.33 13.54
CA ARG A 300 6.49 18.76 12.16
C ARG A 300 5.24 18.14 11.56
N LEU A 301 5.02 16.85 11.81
CA LEU A 301 3.80 16.16 11.39
C LEU A 301 2.55 16.81 12.00
N GLU A 302 2.55 17.08 13.29
CA GLU A 302 1.41 17.71 13.98
C GLU A 302 1.08 19.10 13.41
N GLU A 303 2.11 19.91 13.13
CA GLU A 303 1.93 21.22 12.51
C GLU A 303 1.36 21.10 11.09
N ASN A 304 1.90 20.21 10.26
CA ASN A 304 1.41 19.99 8.90
C ASN A 304 -0.05 19.50 8.87
N ILE A 305 -0.41 18.58 9.78
CA ILE A 305 -1.81 18.14 9.93
C ILE A 305 -2.70 19.33 10.32
N ARG A 306 -2.25 20.20 11.22
CA ARG A 306 -3.01 21.38 11.66
C ARG A 306 -3.22 22.36 10.49
N GLN A 307 -2.17 22.60 9.70
CA GLN A 307 -2.25 23.45 8.53
C GLN A 307 -3.19 22.88 7.46
N PHE A 308 -3.09 21.60 7.17
CA PHE A 308 -4.01 20.92 6.24
C PHE A 308 -5.48 21.04 6.68
N LYS A 309 -5.79 20.78 7.95
CA LYS A 309 -7.14 20.96 8.47
C LYS A 309 -7.65 22.41 8.32
N LYS A 310 -6.81 23.41 8.58
CA LYS A 310 -7.17 24.82 8.38
C LYS A 310 -7.45 25.16 6.90
N SER A 311 -6.70 24.59 5.96
CA SER A 311 -6.94 24.81 4.53
C SER A 311 -8.27 24.21 4.09
N CYS A 312 -8.61 22.99 4.54
CA CYS A 312 -9.89 22.36 4.25
C CYS A 312 -11.08 23.17 4.77
N HIS A 313 -10.99 23.73 5.98
CA HIS A 313 -12.08 24.58 6.53
C HIS A 313 -12.27 25.88 5.74
N ARG A 314 -11.18 26.49 5.23
CA ARG A 314 -11.30 27.71 4.40
C ARG A 314 -11.96 27.44 3.05
N SER A 315 -11.71 26.31 2.43
CA SER A 315 -12.30 25.93 1.15
C SER A 315 -13.83 25.69 1.25
N HIS A 316 -14.33 25.26 2.41
CA HIS A 316 -15.77 25.10 2.66
C HIS A 316 -16.48 26.41 3.05
N ALA A 317 -15.75 27.44 3.46
CA ALA A 317 -16.33 28.74 3.80
C ALA A 317 -16.48 29.69 2.59
N THR A 318 -15.99 29.28 1.41
CA THR A 318 -15.99 30.08 0.17
C THR A 318 -16.99 29.54 -0.88
N LEU A 319 -17.78 28.50 -0.54
CA LEU A 319 -18.91 27.97 -1.31
C LEU A 319 -20.24 28.31 -0.62
#